data_30e8bb3a1d66e7fc8616fd4f8062ce2d
#
_entry.id   30e8bb3a1d66e7fc8616fd4f8062ce2d
#
_cell.length_a   1.000
_cell.length_b   1.000
_cell.length_c   1.000
_cell.angle_alpha   90.00
_cell.angle_beta   90.00
_cell.angle_gamma   90.00
#
_symmetry.space_group_name_H-M   'P 1'
#
loop_
_entity.id
_entity.type
_entity.pdbx_description
1 polymer ?
#
loop_
_entity_poly.entity_id
_entity_poly.type
_entity_poly.pdbx_seq_one_letter_code
_entity_poly.pdbx_strand_id
1 'polypeptide(L)'
;HMTRCSDGLARGGQVEDTAARAAQRALDGLAGSAPDVATIFIAGSAPEEAESALLKAAEVVGAQTVIGCTSDGVIAGTHTAGGEPAVSVWAAAIPGARIRSFHLEVIRTQDSLAVVGMPQRRDDDQCALMLADPWSFPAGGFVDGSVKALDHLPLLGGLAGGPSPGSVRM
;
A
#
# COMPACT_ATOMS: atom_id res chain seq x y z
N HIS A 1 9.67 -20.67 12.84
CA HIS A 1 10.15 -19.55 11.98
C HIS A 1 9.70 -18.24 12.60
N MET A 2 10.57 -17.24 12.59
CA MET A 2 10.33 -15.92 13.20
C MET A 2 9.89 -14.93 12.12
N THR A 3 8.89 -14.12 12.41
CA THR A 3 8.52 -12.98 11.55
C THR A 3 9.68 -12.01 11.40
N ARG A 4 9.94 -11.55 10.20
CA ARG A 4 10.93 -10.53 9.86
C ARG A 4 10.28 -9.41 9.09
N CYS A 5 10.59 -8.19 9.46
CA CYS A 5 10.14 -6.99 8.77
C CYS A 5 11.34 -6.09 8.50
N SER A 6 11.26 -5.40 7.40
CA SER A 6 12.29 -4.42 7.03
C SER A 6 11.67 -3.32 6.20
N ASP A 7 12.32 -2.18 6.18
CA ASP A 7 11.95 -1.06 5.32
C ASP A 7 13.16 -0.53 4.54
N GLY A 8 12.87 0.17 3.46
CA GLY A 8 13.85 0.86 2.64
C GLY A 8 13.30 2.18 2.14
N LEU A 9 14.11 3.24 2.21
CA LEU A 9 13.80 4.55 1.66
C LEU A 9 14.89 4.95 0.67
N ALA A 10 14.48 5.45 -0.48
CA ALA A 10 15.38 6.08 -1.45
C ALA A 10 14.76 7.36 -1.98
N ARG A 11 15.59 8.29 -2.44
CA ARG A 11 15.18 9.58 -2.98
C ARG A 11 16.11 10.05 -4.07
N GLY A 12 15.60 10.94 -4.90
CA GLY A 12 16.33 11.60 -5.99
C GLY A 12 16.59 10.71 -7.21
N GLY A 13 16.80 11.34 -8.35
CA GLY A 13 17.00 10.67 -9.63
C GLY A 13 15.70 10.25 -10.30
N GLN A 14 15.79 9.32 -11.24
CA GLN A 14 14.63 8.73 -11.89
C GLN A 14 13.84 7.91 -10.88
N VAL A 15 12.51 8.05 -10.86
CA VAL A 15 11.67 7.46 -9.83
C VAL A 15 11.69 5.93 -9.87
N GLU A 16 11.80 5.31 -11.03
CA GLU A 16 11.92 3.86 -11.17
C GLU A 16 13.20 3.31 -10.53
N ASP A 17 14.34 3.98 -10.75
CA ASP A 17 15.61 3.62 -10.11
C ASP A 17 15.56 3.82 -8.61
N THR A 18 14.86 4.86 -8.18
CA THR A 18 14.63 5.16 -6.77
C THR A 18 13.77 4.07 -6.13
N ALA A 19 12.73 3.62 -6.83
CA ALA A 19 11.86 2.53 -6.41
C ALA A 19 12.62 1.20 -6.27
N ALA A 20 13.47 0.87 -7.25
CA ALA A 20 14.31 -0.31 -7.21
C ALA A 20 15.28 -0.29 -6.02
N ARG A 21 15.91 0.87 -5.75
CA ARG A 21 16.83 1.04 -4.60
C ARG A 21 16.11 0.91 -3.25
N ALA A 22 14.91 1.48 -3.12
CA ALA A 22 14.10 1.35 -1.91
C ALA A 22 13.70 -0.10 -1.65
N ALA A 23 13.23 -0.80 -2.69
CA ALA A 23 12.86 -2.21 -2.62
C ALA A 23 14.06 -3.10 -2.25
N GLN A 24 15.22 -2.87 -2.84
CA GLN A 24 16.43 -3.62 -2.51
C GLN A 24 16.84 -3.44 -1.05
N ARG A 25 16.78 -2.21 -0.52
CA ARG A 25 17.08 -1.94 0.89
C ARG A 25 16.13 -2.68 1.84
N ALA A 26 14.84 -2.73 1.50
CA ALA A 26 13.88 -3.50 2.28
C ALA A 26 14.21 -5.01 2.24
N LEU A 27 14.60 -5.57 1.09
CA LEU A 27 15.01 -6.97 0.97
C LEU A 27 16.27 -7.29 1.77
N ASP A 28 17.26 -6.41 1.73
CA ASP A 28 18.53 -6.61 2.45
C ASP A 28 18.30 -6.79 3.95
N GLY A 29 17.34 -6.05 4.52
CA GLY A 29 16.97 -6.16 5.93
C GLY A 29 16.19 -7.43 6.29
N LEU A 30 15.63 -8.16 5.32
CA LEU A 30 14.97 -9.46 5.54
C LEU A 30 15.95 -10.63 5.66
N ALA A 31 17.25 -10.37 5.48
CA ALA A 31 18.31 -11.37 5.64
C ALA A 31 18.05 -12.68 4.88
N GLY A 32 17.62 -12.58 3.62
CA GLY A 32 17.38 -13.70 2.72
C GLY A 32 16.01 -14.38 2.90
N SER A 33 15.14 -13.88 3.77
CA SER A 33 13.76 -14.36 3.86
C SER A 33 12.92 -13.78 2.72
N ALA A 34 12.18 -14.62 2.00
CA ALA A 34 11.25 -14.16 0.97
C ALA A 34 10.07 -13.43 1.62
N PRO A 35 9.70 -12.24 1.14
CA PRO A 35 8.57 -11.49 1.72
C PRO A 35 7.22 -12.08 1.27
N ASP A 36 6.28 -12.16 2.21
CA ASP A 36 4.90 -12.53 1.95
C ASP A 36 4.08 -11.30 1.54
N VAL A 37 4.42 -10.14 2.09
CA VAL A 37 3.71 -8.88 1.84
C VAL A 37 4.68 -7.70 1.76
N ALA A 38 4.35 -6.73 0.91
CA ALA A 38 5.03 -5.44 0.87
C ALA A 38 4.03 -4.29 0.69
N THR A 39 4.38 -3.13 1.25
CA THR A 39 3.72 -1.86 0.99
C THR A 39 4.68 -0.88 0.35
N ILE A 40 4.22 -0.15 -0.66
CA ILE A 40 5.05 0.78 -1.44
C ILE A 40 4.36 2.14 -1.46
N PHE A 41 5.10 3.18 -1.07
CA PHE A 41 4.61 4.56 -1.13
C PHE A 41 5.57 5.41 -1.96
N ILE A 42 5.00 6.25 -2.84
CA ILE A 42 5.76 7.10 -3.77
C ILE A 42 5.32 8.55 -3.60
N ALA A 43 6.29 9.42 -3.43
CA ALA A 43 6.09 10.86 -3.36
C ALA A 43 6.85 11.59 -4.47
N GLY A 44 6.42 12.80 -4.80
CA GLY A 44 7.14 13.72 -5.68
C GLY A 44 7.23 13.31 -7.14
N SER A 45 6.30 12.51 -7.64
CA SER A 45 6.29 12.02 -9.03
C SER A 45 4.95 12.28 -9.72
N ALA A 46 4.95 12.41 -11.03
CA ALA A 46 3.74 12.41 -11.82
C ALA A 46 3.05 11.04 -11.76
N PRO A 47 1.70 10.97 -11.93
CA PRO A 47 0.96 9.71 -11.82
C PRO A 47 1.49 8.59 -12.69
N GLU A 48 1.82 8.88 -13.95
CA GLU A 48 2.33 7.88 -14.92
C GLU A 48 3.70 7.33 -14.49
N GLU A 49 4.59 8.20 -14.01
CA GLU A 49 5.90 7.80 -13.49
C GLU A 49 5.76 7.02 -12.17
N ALA A 50 4.80 7.39 -11.34
CA ALA A 50 4.54 6.69 -10.10
C ALA A 50 4.03 5.26 -10.34
N GLU A 51 3.19 5.04 -11.37
CA GLU A 51 2.73 3.71 -11.75
C GLU A 51 3.88 2.81 -12.15
N SER A 52 4.75 3.28 -13.06
CA SER A 52 5.95 2.55 -13.47
C SER A 52 6.86 2.24 -12.28
N ALA A 53 7.02 3.18 -11.37
CA ALA A 53 7.84 3.00 -10.17
C ALA A 53 7.23 2.00 -9.18
N LEU A 54 5.90 1.99 -9.00
CA LEU A 54 5.21 0.98 -8.18
C LEU A 54 5.45 -0.42 -8.73
N LEU A 55 5.27 -0.59 -10.06
CA LEU A 55 5.51 -1.86 -10.73
C LEU A 55 6.96 -2.29 -10.60
N LYS A 56 7.91 -1.35 -10.75
CA LYS A 56 9.34 -1.64 -10.60
C LYS A 56 9.70 -2.06 -9.17
N ALA A 57 9.20 -1.37 -8.16
CA ALA A 57 9.43 -1.75 -6.77
C ALA A 57 8.81 -3.13 -6.45
N ALA A 58 7.59 -3.40 -6.95
CA ALA A 58 6.92 -4.68 -6.77
C ALA A 58 7.70 -5.84 -7.41
N GLU A 59 8.22 -5.62 -8.63
CA GLU A 59 9.10 -6.58 -9.32
C GLU A 59 10.35 -6.91 -8.48
N VAL A 60 11.03 -5.88 -7.99
CA VAL A 60 12.28 -6.04 -7.22
C VAL A 60 12.00 -6.70 -5.86
N VAL A 61 10.97 -6.24 -5.14
CA VAL A 61 10.68 -6.82 -3.80
C VAL A 61 10.19 -8.25 -3.88
N GLY A 62 9.49 -8.63 -4.95
CA GLY A 62 9.06 -10.00 -5.20
C GLY A 62 8.15 -10.59 -4.12
N ALA A 63 7.40 -9.76 -3.39
CA ALA A 63 6.45 -10.23 -2.38
C ALA A 63 5.24 -10.90 -3.05
N GLN A 64 4.62 -11.87 -2.35
CA GLN A 64 3.43 -12.55 -2.85
C GLN A 64 2.23 -11.59 -2.98
N THR A 65 2.12 -10.63 -2.05
CA THR A 65 1.09 -9.60 -2.07
C THR A 65 1.76 -8.23 -1.92
N VAL A 66 1.41 -7.33 -2.82
CA VAL A 66 1.88 -5.95 -2.79
C VAL A 66 0.69 -5.01 -2.83
N ILE A 67 0.71 -3.99 -1.98
CA ILE A 67 -0.17 -2.83 -2.08
C ILE A 67 0.66 -1.55 -2.04
N GLY A 68 0.17 -0.52 -2.68
CA GLY A 68 0.88 0.75 -2.70
C GLY A 68 0.03 1.90 -3.20
N CYS A 69 0.51 3.11 -2.96
CA CYS A 69 -0.11 4.31 -3.48
C CYS A 69 0.88 5.48 -3.53
N THR A 70 0.46 6.54 -4.19
CA THR A 70 1.12 7.84 -4.11
C THR A 70 0.81 8.52 -2.77
N SER A 71 1.73 9.36 -2.31
CA SER A 71 1.61 10.14 -1.08
C SER A 71 2.36 11.47 -1.22
N ASP A 72 2.07 12.44 -0.35
CA ASP A 72 2.78 13.72 -0.34
C ASP A 72 4.20 13.61 0.22
N GLY A 73 4.44 12.62 1.05
CA GLY A 73 5.74 12.28 1.60
C GLY A 73 5.81 10.82 2.01
N VAL A 74 7.01 10.31 2.20
CA VAL A 74 7.28 8.93 2.58
C VAL A 74 8.14 8.84 3.83
N ILE A 75 7.97 7.76 4.58
CA ILE A 75 8.69 7.47 5.82
C ILE A 75 9.23 6.04 5.75
N ALA A 76 10.47 5.84 6.21
CA ALA A 76 11.01 4.53 6.52
C ALA A 76 11.96 4.64 7.72
N GLY A 77 11.75 3.80 8.71
CA GLY A 77 12.47 3.92 9.99
C GLY A 77 12.28 5.30 10.62
N THR A 78 13.38 6.01 10.83
CA THR A 78 13.41 7.37 11.38
C THR A 78 13.58 8.46 10.31
N HIS A 79 13.54 8.11 9.04
CA HIS A 79 13.80 9.02 7.92
C HIS A 79 12.51 9.37 7.20
N THR A 80 12.42 10.61 6.75
CA THR A 80 11.33 11.13 5.92
C THR A 80 11.87 11.71 4.63
N ALA A 81 11.08 11.68 3.56
CA ALA A 81 11.38 12.37 2.30
C ALA A 81 10.09 12.85 1.64
N GLY A 82 10.17 13.96 0.91
CA GLY A 82 9.07 14.56 0.14
C GLY A 82 9.56 15.79 -0.60
N GLY A 83 8.74 16.32 -1.51
CA GLY A 83 9.11 17.47 -2.36
C GLY A 83 10.03 17.13 -3.53
N GLU A 84 10.59 15.95 -3.58
CA GLU A 84 11.36 15.35 -4.68
C GLU A 84 10.93 13.89 -4.86
N PRO A 85 11.25 13.22 -5.98
CA PRO A 85 10.97 11.80 -6.14
C PRO A 85 11.55 10.99 -4.98
N ALA A 86 10.67 10.33 -4.23
CA ALA A 86 11.03 9.52 -3.08
C ALA A 86 10.14 8.29 -2.98
N VAL A 87 10.72 7.18 -2.59
CA VAL A 87 10.02 5.89 -2.46
C VAL A 87 10.36 5.26 -1.12
N SER A 88 9.34 4.79 -0.41
CA SER A 88 9.51 3.89 0.72
C SER A 88 8.86 2.55 0.43
N VAL A 89 9.53 1.50 0.85
CA VAL A 89 9.06 0.11 0.77
C VAL A 89 9.17 -0.51 2.15
N TRP A 90 8.08 -1.06 2.64
CA TRP A 90 8.10 -1.94 3.80
C TRP A 90 7.80 -3.36 3.32
N ALA A 91 8.54 -4.34 3.80
CA ALA A 91 8.37 -5.73 3.44
C ALA A 91 8.40 -6.62 4.67
N ALA A 92 7.62 -7.69 4.66
CA ALA A 92 7.57 -8.65 5.76
C ALA A 92 7.51 -10.10 5.26
N ALA A 93 8.30 -10.94 5.92
CA ALA A 93 8.21 -12.38 5.88
C ALA A 93 7.51 -12.86 7.15
N ILE A 94 6.30 -13.41 7.01
CA ILE A 94 5.41 -13.79 8.10
C ILE A 94 5.04 -15.27 7.96
N PRO A 95 5.90 -16.18 8.45
CA PRO A 95 5.70 -17.62 8.23
C PRO A 95 4.35 -18.10 8.73
N GLY A 96 3.59 -18.73 7.84
CA GLY A 96 2.25 -19.25 8.12
C GLY A 96 1.13 -18.24 7.98
N ALA A 97 1.41 -16.99 7.65
CA ALA A 97 0.37 -16.02 7.31
C ALA A 97 -0.32 -16.39 5.99
N ARG A 98 -1.62 -16.17 5.94
CA ARG A 98 -2.41 -16.23 4.72
C ARG A 98 -2.87 -14.82 4.36
N ILE A 99 -2.35 -14.28 3.27
CA ILE A 99 -2.63 -12.92 2.84
C ILE A 99 -3.52 -13.00 1.60
N ARG A 100 -4.57 -12.19 1.59
CA ARG A 100 -5.51 -12.09 0.47
C ARG A 100 -5.63 -10.63 0.06
N SER A 101 -5.41 -10.35 -1.21
CA SER A 101 -5.72 -9.06 -1.78
C SER A 101 -7.21 -8.93 -2.12
N PHE A 102 -7.74 -7.72 -2.07
CA PHE A 102 -9.08 -7.39 -2.51
C PHE A 102 -9.10 -5.98 -3.12
N HIS A 103 -10.10 -5.73 -3.91
CA HIS A 103 -10.33 -4.42 -4.52
C HIS A 103 -11.75 -3.95 -4.21
N LEU A 104 -11.88 -2.72 -3.73
CA LEU A 104 -13.16 -2.09 -3.45
C LEU A 104 -13.52 -1.14 -4.59
N GLU A 105 -14.73 -1.26 -5.09
CA GLU A 105 -15.29 -0.36 -6.09
C GLU A 105 -16.45 0.45 -5.51
N VAL A 106 -16.55 1.69 -5.94
CA VAL A 106 -17.64 2.58 -5.57
C VAL A 106 -18.63 2.67 -6.72
N ILE A 107 -19.81 2.12 -6.50
CA ILE A 107 -20.93 2.21 -7.45
C ILE A 107 -21.80 3.40 -7.03
N ARG A 108 -21.97 4.35 -7.95
CA ARG A 108 -22.82 5.53 -7.75
C ARG A 108 -24.07 5.38 -8.61
N THR A 109 -25.23 5.50 -7.99
CA THR A 109 -26.52 5.63 -8.64
C THR A 109 -27.08 7.04 -8.41
N GLN A 110 -28.24 7.36 -8.98
CA GLN A 110 -28.88 8.69 -8.78
C GLN A 110 -29.15 8.98 -7.31
N ASP A 111 -29.52 7.97 -6.52
CA ASP A 111 -30.00 8.10 -5.15
C ASP A 111 -29.14 7.39 -4.10
N SER A 112 -28.10 6.68 -4.51
CA SER A 112 -27.30 5.88 -3.59
C SER A 112 -25.83 5.75 -3.99
N LEU A 113 -25.04 5.38 -2.98
CA LEU A 113 -23.63 5.05 -3.13
C LEU A 113 -23.39 3.73 -2.42
N ALA A 114 -22.83 2.76 -3.13
CA ALA A 114 -22.49 1.46 -2.59
C ALA A 114 -21.00 1.17 -2.78
N VAL A 115 -20.38 0.59 -1.78
CA VAL A 115 -19.03 0.04 -1.87
C VAL A 115 -19.18 -1.48 -2.02
N VAL A 116 -18.60 -2.03 -3.09
CA VAL A 116 -18.62 -3.46 -3.40
C VAL A 116 -17.20 -4.02 -3.46
N GLY A 117 -17.07 -5.35 -3.44
CA GLY A 117 -15.77 -6.02 -3.51
C GLY A 117 -15.21 -6.44 -2.15
N MET A 118 -15.96 -6.22 -1.04
CA MET A 118 -15.54 -6.72 0.27
C MET A 118 -15.43 -8.24 0.26
N PRO A 119 -14.26 -8.79 0.64
CA PRO A 119 -14.11 -10.23 0.78
C PRO A 119 -14.92 -10.74 1.98
N GLN A 120 -15.43 -11.96 1.85
CA GLN A 120 -16.02 -12.60 3.01
C GLN A 120 -14.96 -12.83 4.09
N ARG A 121 -15.25 -12.38 5.31
CA ARG A 121 -14.40 -12.61 6.48
C ARG A 121 -14.25 -14.11 6.75
N ARG A 122 -13.05 -14.51 7.15
CA ARG A 122 -12.74 -15.85 7.66
C ARG A 122 -12.41 -15.78 9.14
N ASP A 123 -12.60 -16.87 9.84
CA ASP A 123 -12.38 -16.94 11.30
C ASP A 123 -10.93 -16.66 11.70
N ASP A 124 -9.99 -16.90 10.79
CA ASP A 124 -8.56 -16.68 11.01
C ASP A 124 -8.05 -15.32 10.50
N ASP A 125 -8.91 -14.48 9.93
CA ASP A 125 -8.52 -13.11 9.55
C ASP A 125 -8.26 -12.29 10.83
N GLN A 126 -7.07 -11.68 10.90
CA GLN A 126 -6.62 -10.90 12.05
C GLN A 126 -6.82 -9.39 11.87
N CYS A 127 -6.61 -8.88 10.67
CA CYS A 127 -6.82 -7.48 10.32
C CYS A 127 -6.98 -7.33 8.80
N ALA A 128 -7.51 -6.19 8.38
CA ALA A 128 -7.50 -5.73 7.00
C ALA A 128 -6.64 -4.47 6.88
N LEU A 129 -5.83 -4.40 5.82
CA LEU A 129 -5.07 -3.21 5.46
C LEU A 129 -5.65 -2.64 4.16
N MET A 130 -6.04 -1.36 4.17
CA MET A 130 -6.69 -0.69 3.05
C MET A 130 -5.99 0.62 2.71
N LEU A 131 -5.77 0.85 1.43
CA LEU A 131 -5.38 2.15 0.88
C LEU A 131 -6.51 2.65 -0.02
N ALA A 132 -6.95 3.88 0.17
CA ALA A 132 -8.06 4.45 -0.57
C ALA A 132 -7.72 5.83 -1.13
N ASP A 133 -8.33 6.16 -2.26
CA ASP A 133 -8.25 7.48 -2.86
C ASP A 133 -9.31 8.41 -2.23
N PRO A 134 -8.91 9.51 -1.59
CA PRO A 134 -9.84 10.41 -0.92
C PRO A 134 -10.82 11.10 -1.88
N TRP A 135 -10.49 11.17 -3.17
CA TRP A 135 -11.29 11.86 -4.17
C TRP A 135 -12.44 11.01 -4.73
N SER A 136 -12.25 9.70 -4.76
CA SER A 136 -13.23 8.77 -5.35
C SER A 136 -13.88 7.84 -4.35
N PHE A 137 -13.28 7.65 -3.17
CA PHE A 137 -13.74 6.71 -2.16
C PHE A 137 -14.39 7.44 -0.97
N PRO A 138 -15.61 7.04 -0.52
CA PRO A 138 -16.32 7.66 0.59
C PRO A 138 -15.75 7.21 1.94
N ALA A 139 -14.51 7.58 2.25
CA ALA A 139 -13.74 7.04 3.36
C ALA A 139 -14.45 7.21 4.72
N GLY A 140 -15.01 8.40 4.99
CA GLY A 140 -15.71 8.67 6.27
C GLY A 140 -16.89 7.73 6.47
N GLY A 141 -17.81 7.67 5.52
CA GLY A 141 -18.97 6.78 5.61
C GLY A 141 -18.59 5.30 5.61
N PHE A 142 -17.51 4.93 4.90
CA PHE A 142 -17.00 3.56 4.92
C PHE A 142 -16.44 3.18 6.28
N VAL A 143 -15.63 4.03 6.91
CA VAL A 143 -15.06 3.77 8.24
C VAL A 143 -16.17 3.62 9.27
N ASP A 144 -17.18 4.49 9.26
CA ASP A 144 -18.33 4.39 10.17
C ASP A 144 -19.11 3.08 10.01
N GLY A 145 -19.25 2.60 8.77
CA GLY A 145 -19.90 1.32 8.46
C GLY A 145 -19.01 0.08 8.57
N SER A 146 -17.69 0.25 8.60
CA SER A 146 -16.73 -0.85 8.46
C SER A 146 -16.75 -1.84 9.62
N VAL A 147 -17.03 -1.36 10.82
CA VAL A 147 -17.12 -2.22 12.02
C VAL A 147 -18.13 -3.34 11.81
N LYS A 148 -19.31 -3.01 11.25
CA LYS A 148 -20.34 -3.98 10.95
C LYS A 148 -20.04 -4.79 9.69
N ALA A 149 -19.55 -4.12 8.64
CA ALA A 149 -19.25 -4.77 7.36
C ALA A 149 -18.09 -5.77 7.46
N LEU A 150 -17.12 -5.49 8.33
CA LEU A 150 -15.96 -6.35 8.60
C LEU A 150 -16.15 -7.26 9.82
N ASP A 151 -17.36 -7.28 10.41
CA ASP A 151 -17.65 -8.07 11.61
C ASP A 151 -16.57 -7.88 12.71
N HIS A 152 -16.33 -6.61 13.06
CA HIS A 152 -15.33 -6.18 14.04
C HIS A 152 -13.85 -6.51 13.71
N LEU A 153 -13.53 -6.91 12.48
CA LEU A 153 -12.12 -7.06 12.07
C LEU A 153 -11.41 -5.70 12.12
N PRO A 154 -10.24 -5.60 12.77
CA PRO A 154 -9.47 -4.36 12.77
C PRO A 154 -9.14 -3.91 11.34
N LEU A 155 -9.48 -2.66 11.02
CA LEU A 155 -9.16 -2.01 9.77
C LEU A 155 -8.01 -1.04 10.00
N LEU A 156 -6.92 -1.24 9.28
CA LEU A 156 -5.74 -0.39 9.24
C LEU A 156 -5.61 0.23 7.85
N GLY A 157 -4.91 1.34 7.73
CA GLY A 157 -4.60 1.90 6.42
C GLY A 157 -4.63 3.41 6.38
N GLY A 158 -4.83 3.96 5.19
CA GLY A 158 -4.78 5.39 4.97
C GLY A 158 -5.35 5.82 3.63
N LEU A 159 -5.35 7.12 3.45
CA LEU A 159 -5.75 7.75 2.19
C LEU A 159 -4.50 8.04 1.35
N ALA A 160 -4.57 7.73 0.06
CA ALA A 160 -3.52 8.09 -0.89
C ALA A 160 -3.40 9.62 -0.95
N GLY A 161 -2.17 10.13 -0.88
CA GLY A 161 -1.88 11.54 -1.08
C GLY A 161 -1.65 11.88 -2.54
N GLY A 162 -1.80 13.15 -2.87
CA GLY A 162 -1.55 13.68 -4.20
C GLY A 162 -2.38 14.92 -4.50
N PRO A 163 -1.88 15.84 -5.33
CA PRO A 163 -2.50 17.14 -5.55
C PRO A 163 -3.81 17.10 -6.34
N SER A 164 -4.19 15.97 -6.88
CA SER A 164 -5.37 15.86 -7.76
C SER A 164 -5.97 14.45 -7.80
N PRO A 165 -7.24 14.35 -8.27
CA PRO A 165 -7.85 13.05 -8.58
C PRO A 165 -7.00 12.26 -9.57
N GLY A 166 -6.90 10.95 -9.37
CA GLY A 166 -6.13 10.05 -10.25
C GLY A 166 -4.77 9.65 -9.72
N SER A 167 -4.49 9.87 -8.42
CA SER A 167 -3.32 9.28 -7.74
C SER A 167 -3.25 7.77 -7.96
N VAL A 168 -2.06 7.26 -8.25
CA VAL A 168 -1.85 5.85 -8.58
C VAL A 168 -2.01 4.97 -7.35
N ARG A 169 -2.66 3.84 -7.55
CA ARG A 169 -2.92 2.81 -6.53
C ARG A 169 -2.66 1.42 -7.12
N MET A 170 -2.14 0.56 -6.31
CA MET A 170 -1.94 -0.84 -6.62
C MET A 170 -2.62 -1.71 -5.56
#